data_a30facb84a94f4939d6ec9920866c7d5
#
_entry.id   a30facb84a94f4939d6ec9920866c7d5
#
_cell.length_a   1.000
_cell.length_b   1.000
_cell.length_c   1.000
_cell.angle_alpha   90.00
_cell.angle_beta   90.00
_cell.angle_gamma   90.00
#
_symmetry.space_group_name_H-M   'P 1'
#
loop_
_entity.id
_entity.type
_entity.pdbx_description
1 polymer ?
#
loop_
_entity_poly.entity_id
_entity_poly.type
_entity_poly.pdbx_seq_one_letter_code
_entity_poly.pdbx_strand_id
1 'polypeptide(L)'
;MMKPTQADCDIKVRYFMPLHETDMCMHATVGSVTALVRRGICQTSPITLETNLGSMRVDWEMRDEQIDVAVEQFLPQYQPTAPTVSEICQALRIAPEALTGGPIQSVSTSRFKLLIPLISKAVLDHLVPDFELLWSLCDRYETTGFYPFVLGTDHVLYARQFPKRAGYDEDPATGVAASALAAYLVKYRQVTVQNGWNCFTIFQGEAMGQPSVIYADVFVEENKIARTRIRGNAKML
;
A
#
# COMPACT_ATOMS: atom_id res chain seq x y z
N MET A 1 0.40 22.18 4.35
CA MET A 1 -0.74 22.32 3.41
C MET A 1 -0.71 23.72 2.84
N MET A 2 -1.03 23.88 1.57
CA MET A 2 -0.88 25.13 0.85
C MET A 2 -2.12 25.37 -0.03
N LYS A 3 -2.27 26.61 -0.52
CA LYS A 3 -3.28 26.92 -1.53
C LYS A 3 -2.97 26.12 -2.81
N PRO A 4 -3.95 25.47 -3.44
CA PRO A 4 -3.72 24.71 -4.67
C PRO A 4 -3.31 25.62 -5.82
N THR A 5 -2.55 25.09 -6.75
CA THR A 5 -2.20 25.75 -8.01
C THR A 5 -3.06 25.25 -9.17
N GLN A 6 -3.71 24.07 -9.01
CA GLN A 6 -4.67 23.52 -9.96
C GLN A 6 -6.09 23.95 -9.57
N ALA A 7 -6.88 24.36 -10.56
CA ALA A 7 -8.21 24.94 -10.34
C ALA A 7 -9.27 23.93 -9.85
N ASP A 8 -9.03 22.65 -10.11
CA ASP A 8 -9.89 21.51 -9.75
C ASP A 8 -9.50 20.87 -8.40
N CYS A 9 -8.51 21.43 -7.70
CA CYS A 9 -8.06 20.97 -6.40
C CYS A 9 -8.47 21.90 -5.27
N ASP A 10 -8.84 21.34 -4.12
CA ASP A 10 -9.24 22.08 -2.93
C ASP A 10 -8.02 22.48 -2.09
N ILE A 11 -7.04 21.60 -1.98
CA ILE A 11 -5.87 21.79 -1.11
C ILE A 11 -4.64 21.15 -1.78
N LYS A 12 -3.50 21.86 -1.68
CA LYS A 12 -2.20 21.30 -2.05
C LYS A 12 -1.48 20.73 -0.84
N VAL A 13 -0.99 19.49 -0.99
CA VAL A 13 -0.20 18.80 0.03
C VAL A 13 1.19 18.43 -0.50
N ARG A 14 2.20 18.51 0.38
CA ARG A 14 3.56 18.03 0.14
C ARG A 14 3.97 17.15 1.30
N TYR A 15 4.71 16.09 1.01
CA TYR A 15 5.12 15.09 1.98
C TYR A 15 6.63 15.10 2.14
N PHE A 16 7.11 15.16 3.37
CA PHE A 16 8.53 15.21 3.67
C PHE A 16 8.94 14.03 4.54
N MET A 17 10.02 13.38 4.13
CA MET A 17 10.80 12.45 4.93
C MET A 17 11.93 13.24 5.61
N PRO A 18 12.63 12.67 6.61
CA PRO A 18 13.71 13.39 7.28
C PRO A 18 14.78 13.96 6.36
N LEU A 19 15.06 13.31 5.22
CA LEU A 19 16.16 13.68 4.32
C LEU A 19 15.69 14.21 2.96
N HIS A 20 14.43 14.01 2.58
CA HIS A 20 13.94 14.41 1.25
C HIS A 20 12.42 14.53 1.21
N GLU A 21 11.92 15.17 0.18
CA GLU A 21 10.49 15.17 -0.15
C GLU A 21 10.11 13.85 -0.82
N THR A 22 8.90 13.35 -0.50
CA THR A 22 8.33 12.15 -1.13
C THR A 22 7.02 12.53 -1.84
N ASP A 23 6.75 11.88 -2.97
CA ASP A 23 5.59 12.22 -3.80
C ASP A 23 4.26 11.85 -3.14
N MET A 24 4.26 10.83 -2.26
CA MET A 24 3.06 10.28 -1.64
C MET A 24 3.35 9.66 -0.27
N CYS A 25 2.43 9.90 0.68
CA CYS A 25 2.44 9.26 1.99
C CYS A 25 0.99 9.07 2.49
N MET A 26 0.48 7.82 2.43
CA MET A 26 -0.91 7.51 2.75
C MET A 26 -1.29 7.84 4.18
N HIS A 27 -0.50 7.44 5.17
CA HIS A 27 -0.81 7.72 6.57
C HIS A 27 -0.76 9.22 6.88
N ALA A 28 0.15 9.98 6.24
CA ALA A 28 0.17 11.44 6.36
C ALA A 28 -1.05 12.07 5.69
N THR A 29 -1.54 11.53 4.57
CA THR A 29 -2.79 11.97 3.94
C THR A 29 -3.98 11.76 4.86
N VAL A 30 -4.16 10.55 5.39
CA VAL A 30 -5.24 10.21 6.32
C VAL A 30 -5.19 11.13 7.54
N GLY A 31 -4.03 11.28 8.18
CA GLY A 31 -3.85 12.16 9.34
C GLY A 31 -4.13 13.65 9.03
N SER A 32 -3.67 14.12 7.87
CA SER A 32 -3.89 15.50 7.43
C SER A 32 -5.37 15.79 7.19
N VAL A 33 -6.07 14.91 6.48
CA VAL A 33 -7.52 15.08 6.22
C VAL A 33 -8.31 15.00 7.52
N THR A 34 -8.00 14.05 8.40
CA THR A 34 -8.60 13.97 9.73
C THR A 34 -8.44 15.29 10.51
N ALA A 35 -7.23 15.87 10.51
CA ALA A 35 -6.97 17.13 11.18
C ALA A 35 -7.74 18.33 10.55
N LEU A 36 -7.85 18.36 9.23
CA LEU A 36 -8.60 19.42 8.52
C LEU A 36 -10.10 19.35 8.80
N VAL A 37 -10.69 18.16 8.79
CA VAL A 37 -12.10 17.94 9.10
C VAL A 37 -12.38 18.31 10.56
N ARG A 38 -11.56 17.86 11.50
CA ARG A 38 -11.73 18.20 12.92
C ARG A 38 -11.59 19.68 13.22
N ARG A 39 -10.81 20.41 12.44
CA ARG A 39 -10.65 21.87 12.57
C ARG A 39 -11.72 22.65 11.81
N GLY A 40 -12.67 21.98 11.16
CA GLY A 40 -13.74 22.62 10.36
C GLY A 40 -13.25 23.28 9.07
N ILE A 41 -12.01 22.98 8.63
CA ILE A 41 -11.44 23.52 7.38
C ILE A 41 -12.02 22.78 6.16
N CYS A 42 -12.14 21.45 6.25
CA CYS A 42 -12.84 20.63 5.26
C CYS A 42 -14.25 20.32 5.78
N GLN A 43 -15.26 20.87 5.12
CA GLN A 43 -16.68 20.74 5.52
C GLN A 43 -17.47 19.85 4.56
N THR A 44 -16.92 19.54 3.40
CA THR A 44 -17.56 18.72 2.37
C THR A 44 -16.70 17.51 2.04
N SER A 45 -17.33 16.40 1.64
CA SER A 45 -16.70 15.21 1.09
C SER A 45 -17.35 14.91 -0.26
N PRO A 46 -16.59 14.57 -1.31
CA PRO A 46 -15.13 14.43 -1.33
C PRO A 46 -14.39 15.79 -1.35
N ILE A 47 -13.08 15.70 -1.12
CA ILE A 47 -12.13 16.77 -1.42
C ILE A 47 -11.11 16.27 -2.45
N THR A 48 -10.53 17.18 -3.22
CA THR A 48 -9.46 16.87 -4.19
C THR A 48 -8.15 17.49 -3.71
N LEU A 49 -7.14 16.64 -3.48
CA LEU A 49 -5.81 17.07 -3.09
C LEU A 49 -4.92 17.21 -4.33
N GLU A 50 -4.21 18.33 -4.43
CA GLU A 50 -3.09 18.47 -5.37
C GLU A 50 -1.83 17.87 -4.72
N THR A 51 -1.22 16.88 -5.37
CA THR A 51 0.02 16.20 -4.95
C THR A 51 1.07 16.29 -6.05
N ASN A 52 2.32 15.87 -5.76
CA ASN A 52 3.37 15.80 -6.78
C ASN A 52 3.06 14.73 -7.86
N LEU A 53 2.17 13.77 -7.58
CA LEU A 53 1.73 12.75 -8.55
C LEU A 53 0.47 13.16 -9.34
N GLY A 54 -0.12 14.32 -9.05
CA GLY A 54 -1.35 14.82 -9.64
C GLY A 54 -2.48 14.98 -8.64
N SER A 55 -3.70 15.22 -9.16
CA SER A 55 -4.91 15.34 -8.36
C SER A 55 -5.34 13.99 -7.78
N MET A 56 -5.76 14.02 -6.52
CA MET A 56 -6.16 12.84 -5.78
C MET A 56 -7.47 13.08 -5.05
N ARG A 57 -8.46 12.27 -5.34
CA ARG A 57 -9.74 12.29 -4.65
C ARG A 57 -9.62 11.63 -3.28
N VAL A 58 -10.15 12.30 -2.26
CA VAL A 58 -10.24 11.79 -0.90
C VAL A 58 -11.68 11.96 -0.41
N ASP A 59 -12.30 10.82 -0.10
CA ASP A 59 -13.61 10.80 0.57
C ASP A 59 -13.37 10.67 2.08
N TRP A 60 -14.24 11.30 2.87
CA TRP A 60 -14.24 11.12 4.33
C TRP A 60 -15.66 11.09 4.87
N GLU A 61 -15.83 10.38 5.97
CA GLU A 61 -17.11 10.25 6.68
C GLU A 61 -16.85 10.28 8.18
N MET A 62 -17.71 10.98 8.92
CA MET A 62 -17.68 10.95 10.39
C MET A 62 -18.66 9.91 10.90
N ARG A 63 -18.16 8.95 11.67
CA ARG A 63 -18.92 7.90 12.34
C ARG A 63 -18.49 7.84 13.81
N ASP A 64 -19.45 7.95 14.73
CA ASP A 64 -19.20 7.83 16.17
C ASP A 64 -17.95 8.59 16.65
N GLU A 65 -17.83 9.86 16.29
CA GLU A 65 -16.67 10.74 16.57
C GLU A 65 -15.37 10.35 15.88
N GLN A 66 -15.33 9.27 15.10
CA GLN A 66 -14.21 8.85 14.28
C GLN A 66 -14.37 9.37 12.85
N ILE A 67 -13.27 9.78 12.24
CA ILE A 67 -13.24 10.19 10.85
C ILE A 67 -12.57 9.08 10.06
N ASP A 68 -13.37 8.39 9.24
CA ASP A 68 -12.88 7.42 8.27
C ASP A 68 -12.53 8.15 6.98
N VAL A 69 -11.30 7.96 6.51
CA VAL A 69 -10.76 8.60 5.32
C VAL A 69 -10.49 7.54 4.27
N ALA A 70 -10.96 7.75 3.05
CA ALA A 70 -10.74 6.89 1.89
C ALA A 70 -9.98 7.67 0.82
N VAL A 71 -8.75 7.26 0.54
CA VAL A 71 -7.86 7.93 -0.41
C VAL A 71 -7.81 7.12 -1.70
N GLU A 72 -8.31 7.68 -2.79
CA GLU A 72 -8.26 7.04 -4.11
C GLU A 72 -6.80 6.90 -4.56
N GLN A 73 -6.51 5.78 -5.20
CA GLN A 73 -5.19 5.46 -5.73
C GLN A 73 -5.25 5.44 -7.26
N PHE A 74 -4.08 5.47 -7.90
CA PHE A 74 -4.01 5.31 -9.35
C PHE A 74 -4.33 3.88 -9.77
N LEU A 75 -4.73 3.69 -11.02
CA LEU A 75 -4.95 2.37 -11.59
C LEU A 75 -3.66 1.55 -11.55
N PRO A 76 -3.77 0.23 -11.29
CA PRO A 76 -2.60 -0.60 -11.10
C PRO A 76 -1.78 -0.75 -12.39
N GLN A 77 -0.47 -0.64 -12.26
CA GLN A 77 0.52 -0.94 -13.28
C GLN A 77 1.33 -2.16 -12.87
N TYR A 78 1.82 -2.91 -13.83
CA TYR A 78 2.52 -4.17 -13.60
C TYR A 78 3.83 -4.18 -14.38
N GLN A 79 4.96 -4.44 -13.72
CA GLN A 79 6.25 -4.58 -14.39
C GLN A 79 6.27 -5.87 -15.23
N PRO A 80 6.87 -5.85 -16.42
CA PRO A 80 6.95 -7.04 -17.26
C PRO A 80 7.97 -8.07 -16.74
N THR A 81 8.90 -7.64 -15.89
CA THR A 81 9.98 -8.47 -15.35
C THR A 81 9.91 -8.54 -13.83
N ALA A 82 10.36 -9.66 -13.29
CA ALA A 82 10.46 -9.91 -11.85
C ALA A 82 11.71 -10.74 -11.55
N PRO A 83 12.24 -10.69 -10.31
CA PRO A 83 13.30 -11.60 -9.89
C PRO A 83 12.88 -13.06 -10.01
N THR A 84 13.85 -13.92 -10.25
CA THR A 84 13.65 -15.36 -10.23
C THR A 84 13.37 -15.88 -8.81
N VAL A 85 12.74 -17.05 -8.70
CA VAL A 85 12.52 -17.72 -7.40
C VAL A 85 13.84 -17.85 -6.62
N SER A 86 14.95 -18.21 -7.29
CA SER A 86 16.26 -18.33 -6.65
C SER A 86 16.75 -17.00 -6.05
N GLU A 87 16.62 -15.88 -6.78
CA GLU A 87 17.00 -14.55 -6.29
C GLU A 87 16.16 -14.13 -5.08
N ILE A 88 14.85 -14.40 -5.11
CA ILE A 88 13.95 -14.12 -3.99
C ILE A 88 14.34 -14.96 -2.76
N CYS A 89 14.55 -16.26 -2.95
CA CYS A 89 14.93 -17.16 -1.85
C CYS A 89 16.25 -16.72 -1.21
N GLN A 90 17.23 -16.31 -1.99
CA GLN A 90 18.51 -15.80 -1.48
C GLN A 90 18.30 -14.48 -0.70
N ALA A 91 17.56 -13.52 -1.29
CA ALA A 91 17.32 -12.21 -0.67
C ALA A 91 16.50 -12.29 0.63
N LEU A 92 15.50 -13.17 0.70
CA LEU A 92 14.68 -13.37 1.90
C LEU A 92 15.24 -14.44 2.85
N ARG A 93 16.31 -15.15 2.45
CA ARG A 93 16.91 -16.27 3.19
C ARG A 93 15.91 -17.36 3.54
N ILE A 94 15.13 -17.77 2.55
CA ILE A 94 14.10 -18.81 2.67
C ILE A 94 14.34 -19.93 1.65
N ALA A 95 13.77 -21.11 1.92
CA ALA A 95 13.73 -22.20 0.96
C ALA A 95 12.61 -21.99 -0.08
N PRO A 96 12.72 -22.52 -1.31
CA PRO A 96 11.70 -22.38 -2.35
C PRO A 96 10.30 -22.85 -1.92
N GLU A 97 10.21 -23.82 -1.05
CA GLU A 97 8.97 -24.39 -0.49
C GLU A 97 8.22 -23.40 0.40
N ALA A 98 8.87 -22.31 0.81
CA ALA A 98 8.23 -21.20 1.54
C ALA A 98 7.34 -20.31 0.65
N LEU A 99 7.43 -20.45 -0.67
CA LEU A 99 6.62 -19.75 -1.65
C LEU A 99 5.40 -20.57 -2.05
N THR A 100 4.26 -19.92 -2.31
CA THR A 100 3.02 -20.62 -2.71
C THR A 100 3.02 -21.09 -4.17
N GLY A 101 4.00 -20.69 -4.99
CA GLY A 101 3.98 -20.87 -6.44
C GLY A 101 3.12 -19.84 -7.19
N GLY A 102 2.47 -18.89 -6.51
CA GLY A 102 1.80 -17.76 -7.12
C GLY A 102 2.78 -16.79 -7.81
N PRO A 103 2.30 -15.89 -8.70
CA PRO A 103 3.18 -14.98 -9.43
C PRO A 103 3.95 -14.04 -8.51
N ILE A 104 5.28 -13.99 -8.64
CA ILE A 104 6.10 -12.93 -8.05
C ILE A 104 6.02 -11.75 -9.02
N GLN A 105 5.50 -10.61 -8.56
CA GLN A 105 5.15 -9.50 -9.46
C GLN A 105 5.36 -8.15 -8.81
N SER A 106 6.04 -7.23 -9.51
CA SER A 106 6.03 -5.81 -9.15
C SER A 106 4.76 -5.15 -9.63
N VAL A 107 4.01 -4.57 -8.69
CA VAL A 107 2.75 -3.86 -8.95
C VAL A 107 2.82 -2.46 -8.32
N SER A 108 2.23 -1.48 -9.00
CA SER A 108 2.16 -0.09 -8.54
C SER A 108 0.75 0.44 -8.64
N THR A 109 0.28 1.12 -7.60
CA THR A 109 -0.82 2.09 -7.67
C THR A 109 -0.34 3.52 -7.43
N SER A 110 0.96 3.69 -7.21
CA SER A 110 1.73 4.94 -7.18
C SER A 110 3.24 4.65 -7.19
N ARG A 111 3.68 3.56 -6.56
CA ARG A 111 5.08 3.09 -6.50
C ARG A 111 5.11 1.58 -6.63
N PHE A 112 6.04 1.07 -7.44
CA PHE A 112 6.21 -0.37 -7.61
C PHE A 112 6.67 -1.05 -6.33
N LYS A 113 5.95 -2.10 -5.95
CA LYS A 113 6.26 -3.02 -4.85
C LYS A 113 6.32 -4.44 -5.36
N LEU A 114 7.37 -5.16 -5.03
CA LEU A 114 7.50 -6.55 -5.40
C LEU A 114 6.69 -7.42 -4.44
N LEU A 115 5.60 -7.97 -4.94
CA LEU A 115 4.67 -8.82 -4.20
C LEU A 115 5.15 -10.27 -4.25
N ILE A 116 5.30 -10.89 -3.07
CA ILE A 116 5.89 -12.23 -2.91
C ILE A 116 4.96 -13.07 -2.05
N PRO A 117 4.21 -14.02 -2.65
CA PRO A 117 3.26 -14.85 -1.91
C PRO A 117 3.96 -15.96 -1.13
N LEU A 118 3.73 -16.01 0.18
CA LEU A 118 4.28 -16.99 1.12
C LEU A 118 3.23 -17.98 1.61
N ILE A 119 3.67 -19.17 2.00
CA ILE A 119 2.78 -20.27 2.41
C ILE A 119 2.16 -20.08 3.79
N SER A 120 2.81 -19.34 4.70
CA SER A 120 2.31 -19.22 6.08
C SER A 120 2.78 -17.97 6.80
N LYS A 121 1.98 -17.54 7.79
CA LYS A 121 2.34 -16.44 8.68
C LYS A 121 3.63 -16.72 9.46
N ALA A 122 3.89 -17.97 9.83
CA ALA A 122 5.12 -18.35 10.53
C ALA A 122 6.36 -18.06 9.67
N VAL A 123 6.31 -18.36 8.36
CA VAL A 123 7.39 -17.98 7.43
C VAL A 123 7.53 -16.46 7.36
N LEU A 124 6.43 -15.74 7.19
CA LEU A 124 6.42 -14.28 7.10
C LEU A 124 7.04 -13.62 8.34
N ASP A 125 6.64 -14.05 9.54
CA ASP A 125 7.08 -13.46 10.80
C ASP A 125 8.59 -13.66 11.07
N HIS A 126 9.16 -14.76 10.59
CA HIS A 126 10.57 -15.11 10.80
C HIS A 126 11.51 -14.62 9.68
N LEU A 127 11.03 -13.85 8.69
CA LEU A 127 11.90 -13.32 7.64
C LEU A 127 13.01 -12.42 8.21
N VAL A 128 14.24 -12.68 7.80
CA VAL A 128 15.43 -11.85 8.08
C VAL A 128 16.17 -11.64 6.75
N PRO A 129 15.77 -10.65 5.94
CA PRO A 129 16.32 -10.44 4.61
C PRO A 129 17.81 -10.13 4.59
N ASP A 130 18.45 -10.48 3.50
CA ASP A 130 19.72 -9.91 3.09
C ASP A 130 19.45 -8.56 2.42
N PHE A 131 19.58 -7.48 3.17
CA PHE A 131 19.19 -6.15 2.69
C PHE A 131 20.05 -5.66 1.51
N GLU A 132 21.34 -5.97 1.48
CA GLU A 132 22.20 -5.57 0.35
C GLU A 132 21.76 -6.26 -0.95
N LEU A 133 21.47 -7.55 -0.88
CA LEU A 133 20.96 -8.29 -2.03
C LEU A 133 19.53 -7.81 -2.41
N LEU A 134 18.65 -7.60 -1.42
CA LEU A 134 17.29 -7.08 -1.63
C LEU A 134 17.34 -5.73 -2.34
N TRP A 135 18.17 -4.79 -1.90
CA TRP A 135 18.30 -3.48 -2.52
C TRP A 135 18.89 -3.56 -3.94
N SER A 136 19.85 -4.43 -4.17
CA SER A 136 20.41 -4.71 -5.50
C SER A 136 19.34 -5.22 -6.47
N LEU A 137 18.47 -6.13 -6.00
CA LEU A 137 17.33 -6.61 -6.78
C LEU A 137 16.28 -5.50 -7.02
N CYS A 138 16.02 -4.65 -6.01
CA CYS A 138 15.16 -3.48 -6.20
C CYS A 138 15.69 -2.53 -7.27
N ASP A 139 17.00 -2.32 -7.34
CA ASP A 139 17.64 -1.51 -8.41
C ASP A 139 17.44 -2.16 -9.78
N ARG A 140 17.74 -3.46 -9.90
CA ARG A 140 17.70 -4.20 -11.16
C ARG A 140 16.28 -4.31 -11.74
N TYR A 141 15.27 -4.52 -10.90
CA TYR A 141 13.89 -4.73 -11.29
C TYR A 141 12.99 -3.51 -11.09
N GLU A 142 13.59 -2.33 -10.88
CA GLU A 142 12.93 -1.03 -10.76
C GLU A 142 11.74 -1.03 -9.78
N THR A 143 11.93 -1.69 -8.61
CA THR A 143 10.94 -1.72 -7.53
C THR A 143 11.43 -0.93 -6.32
N THR A 144 10.53 -0.46 -5.47
CA THR A 144 10.86 0.37 -4.31
C THR A 144 10.85 -0.39 -2.99
N GLY A 145 10.81 -1.70 -3.06
CA GLY A 145 10.89 -2.59 -1.90
C GLY A 145 10.13 -3.90 -2.12
N PHE A 146 10.40 -4.86 -1.24
CA PHE A 146 9.74 -6.16 -1.22
C PHE A 146 8.54 -6.12 -0.30
N TYR A 147 7.46 -6.76 -0.71
CA TYR A 147 6.23 -6.90 0.04
C TYR A 147 5.80 -8.37 0.09
N PRO A 148 6.50 -9.20 0.89
CA PRO A 148 6.06 -10.56 1.15
C PRO A 148 4.73 -10.55 1.92
N PHE A 149 3.82 -11.45 1.53
CA PHE A 149 2.48 -11.53 2.10
C PHE A 149 1.98 -12.96 2.22
N VAL A 150 1.01 -13.14 3.08
CA VAL A 150 0.24 -14.38 3.25
C VAL A 150 -1.24 -14.07 3.08
N LEU A 151 -1.92 -14.85 2.27
CA LEU A 151 -3.37 -14.80 2.13
C LEU A 151 -4.00 -15.70 3.20
N GLY A 152 -4.78 -15.09 4.09
CA GLY A 152 -5.63 -15.76 5.06
C GLY A 152 -7.03 -16.03 4.52
N THR A 153 -8.00 -16.22 5.41
CA THR A 153 -9.42 -16.38 5.08
C THR A 153 -10.11 -15.03 4.94
N ASP A 154 -11.25 -15.01 4.24
CA ASP A 154 -12.17 -13.86 4.19
C ASP A 154 -11.51 -12.52 3.81
N HIS A 155 -10.64 -12.53 2.81
CA HIS A 155 -9.88 -11.37 2.34
C HIS A 155 -8.98 -10.71 3.41
N VAL A 156 -8.61 -11.46 4.43
CA VAL A 156 -7.60 -11.06 5.42
C VAL A 156 -6.21 -11.44 4.92
N LEU A 157 -5.26 -10.53 5.06
CA LEU A 157 -3.88 -10.71 4.63
C LEU A 157 -2.92 -10.28 5.75
N TYR A 158 -1.76 -10.90 5.74
CA TYR A 158 -0.62 -10.52 6.58
C TYR A 158 0.53 -10.15 5.67
N ALA A 159 1.20 -9.05 5.94
CA ALA A 159 2.28 -8.57 5.10
C ALA A 159 3.41 -7.92 5.89
N ARG A 160 4.60 -7.89 5.29
CA ARG A 160 5.74 -7.10 5.77
C ARG A 160 6.29 -6.26 4.62
N GLN A 161 6.77 -5.06 4.93
CA GLN A 161 7.34 -4.16 3.93
C GLN A 161 8.82 -3.92 4.21
N PHE A 162 9.67 -4.35 3.30
CA PHE A 162 11.11 -4.09 3.32
C PHE A 162 11.45 -3.06 2.24
N PRO A 163 11.62 -1.76 2.60
CA PRO A 163 11.83 -0.70 1.64
C PRO A 163 13.27 -0.68 1.10
N LYS A 164 13.43 -0.16 -0.11
CA LYS A 164 14.75 0.08 -0.68
C LYS A 164 15.36 1.34 -0.08
N ARG A 165 16.44 1.21 0.70
CA ARG A 165 17.28 2.30 1.25
C ARG A 165 16.49 3.49 1.81
N ALA A 166 15.45 3.22 2.60
CA ALA A 166 14.60 4.27 3.16
C ALA A 166 15.14 4.89 4.46
N GLY A 167 16.29 4.41 4.95
CA GLY A 167 16.87 4.80 6.24
C GLY A 167 16.36 3.95 7.41
N TYR A 168 15.55 2.93 7.12
CA TYR A 168 15.05 1.90 8.04
C TYR A 168 14.80 0.60 7.26
N ASP A 169 14.85 -0.52 7.95
CA ASP A 169 14.81 -1.86 7.33
C ASP A 169 13.39 -2.34 7.04
N GLU A 170 12.41 -1.93 7.84
CA GLU A 170 11.01 -2.33 7.70
C GLU A 170 10.06 -1.18 8.02
N ASP A 171 8.93 -1.11 7.29
CA ASP A 171 7.88 -0.11 7.49
C ASP A 171 6.64 -0.76 8.14
N PRO A 172 6.11 -0.22 9.26
CA PRO A 172 4.97 -0.80 9.96
C PRO A 172 3.63 -0.64 9.23
N ALA A 173 3.51 0.33 8.31
CA ALA A 173 2.23 0.62 7.65
C ALA A 173 2.43 1.23 6.25
N THR A 174 2.19 0.44 5.19
CA THR A 174 2.46 0.86 3.81
C THR A 174 1.21 0.79 2.93
N GLY A 175 0.38 1.84 2.94
CA GLY A 175 -0.87 1.88 2.20
C GLY A 175 -0.71 1.65 0.69
N VAL A 176 0.33 2.22 0.06
CA VAL A 176 0.58 2.02 -1.38
C VAL A 176 0.90 0.56 -1.73
N ALA A 177 1.56 -0.18 -0.83
CA ALA A 177 1.83 -1.60 -1.02
C ALA A 177 0.55 -2.44 -0.82
N ALA A 178 -0.25 -2.09 0.17
CA ALA A 178 -1.54 -2.73 0.43
C ALA A 178 -2.50 -2.57 -0.78
N SER A 179 -2.56 -1.37 -1.39
CA SER A 179 -3.35 -1.14 -2.60
C SER A 179 -2.84 -1.96 -3.79
N ALA A 180 -1.52 -2.03 -3.99
CA ALA A 180 -0.92 -2.85 -5.02
C ALA A 180 -1.22 -4.35 -4.81
N LEU A 181 -1.17 -4.83 -3.55
CA LEU A 181 -1.52 -6.21 -3.20
C LEU A 181 -2.98 -6.52 -3.49
N ALA A 182 -3.92 -5.65 -3.10
CA ALA A 182 -5.33 -5.86 -3.39
C ALA A 182 -5.59 -5.96 -4.92
N ALA A 183 -4.98 -5.09 -5.72
CA ALA A 183 -5.07 -5.14 -7.18
C ALA A 183 -4.44 -6.42 -7.77
N TYR A 184 -3.32 -6.89 -7.19
CA TYR A 184 -2.69 -8.17 -7.57
C TYR A 184 -3.62 -9.35 -7.35
N LEU A 185 -4.25 -9.45 -6.18
CA LEU A 185 -5.16 -10.56 -5.84
C LEU A 185 -6.34 -10.64 -6.81
N VAL A 186 -6.90 -9.48 -7.17
CA VAL A 186 -8.00 -9.38 -8.15
C VAL A 186 -7.51 -9.81 -9.54
N LYS A 187 -6.37 -9.28 -10.00
CA LYS A 187 -5.81 -9.61 -11.33
C LYS A 187 -5.52 -11.09 -11.51
N TYR A 188 -4.88 -11.70 -10.52
CA TYR A 188 -4.45 -13.10 -10.57
C TYR A 188 -5.50 -14.07 -10.04
N ARG A 189 -6.71 -13.59 -9.75
CA ARG A 189 -7.84 -14.39 -9.25
C ARG A 189 -7.46 -15.26 -8.05
N GLN A 190 -6.65 -14.71 -7.16
CA GLN A 190 -6.24 -15.40 -5.94
C GLN A 190 -7.36 -15.44 -4.90
N VAL A 191 -8.43 -14.67 -5.12
CA VAL A 191 -9.62 -14.57 -4.30
C VAL A 191 -10.86 -14.53 -5.19
N THR A 192 -12.03 -14.85 -4.61
CA THR A 192 -13.31 -14.62 -5.28
C THR A 192 -13.56 -13.11 -5.41
N VAL A 193 -13.86 -12.66 -6.63
CA VAL A 193 -14.07 -11.26 -6.97
C VAL A 193 -15.49 -11.07 -7.49
N GLN A 194 -16.15 -9.99 -7.06
CA GLN A 194 -17.47 -9.60 -7.54
C GLN A 194 -17.45 -8.19 -8.14
N ASN A 195 -18.44 -7.85 -8.97
CA ASN A 195 -18.63 -6.48 -9.42
C ASN A 195 -18.94 -5.57 -8.22
N GLY A 196 -18.38 -4.35 -8.24
CA GLY A 196 -18.42 -3.42 -7.12
C GLY A 196 -17.15 -3.47 -6.26
N TRP A 197 -17.24 -2.99 -5.04
CA TRP A 197 -16.12 -2.94 -4.11
C TRP A 197 -15.78 -4.30 -3.53
N ASN A 198 -14.54 -4.74 -3.71
CA ASN A 198 -13.92 -5.89 -3.05
C ASN A 198 -12.95 -5.32 -2.00
N CYS A 199 -13.21 -5.62 -0.73
CA CYS A 199 -12.51 -5.03 0.41
C CYS A 199 -11.54 -6.04 1.01
N PHE A 200 -10.32 -5.60 1.30
CA PHE A 200 -9.23 -6.41 1.87
C PHE A 200 -8.77 -5.79 3.17
N THR A 201 -8.50 -6.62 4.16
CA THR A 201 -7.90 -6.21 5.44
C THR A 201 -6.49 -6.73 5.51
N ILE A 202 -5.51 -5.84 5.60
CA ILE A 202 -4.09 -6.18 5.64
C ILE A 202 -3.52 -5.85 7.01
N PHE A 203 -3.00 -6.86 7.70
CA PHE A 203 -2.22 -6.72 8.93
C PHE A 203 -0.74 -6.59 8.58
N GLN A 204 -0.08 -5.55 9.09
CA GLN A 204 1.33 -5.27 8.86
C GLN A 204 1.99 -4.78 10.16
N GLY A 205 3.32 -4.89 10.27
CA GLY A 205 4.08 -4.38 11.41
C GLY A 205 4.06 -5.26 12.65
N GLU A 206 3.34 -6.38 12.66
CA GLU A 206 3.26 -7.27 13.83
C GLU A 206 4.64 -7.84 14.22
N ALA A 207 5.45 -8.28 13.25
CA ALA A 207 6.77 -8.84 13.49
C ALA A 207 7.76 -7.83 14.10
N MET A 208 7.53 -6.54 13.92
CA MET A 208 8.36 -5.47 14.50
C MET A 208 7.73 -4.84 15.77
N GLY A 209 6.65 -5.41 16.29
CA GLY A 209 5.96 -4.92 17.49
C GLY A 209 5.20 -3.60 17.30
N GLN A 210 4.93 -3.21 16.06
CA GLN A 210 4.17 -2.02 15.69
C GLN A 210 2.97 -2.39 14.80
N PRO A 211 1.99 -3.16 15.33
CA PRO A 211 0.89 -3.67 14.53
C PRO A 211 0.05 -2.55 13.93
N SER A 212 -0.26 -2.68 12.66
CA SER A 212 -1.17 -1.81 11.94
C SER A 212 -2.21 -2.62 11.16
N VAL A 213 -3.35 -1.98 10.87
CA VAL A 213 -4.40 -2.50 10.01
C VAL A 213 -4.63 -1.51 8.89
N ILE A 214 -4.57 -2.01 7.66
CA ILE A 214 -4.76 -1.22 6.44
C ILE A 214 -5.94 -1.82 5.68
N TYR A 215 -6.89 -0.99 5.29
CA TYR A 215 -8.01 -1.40 4.44
C TYR A 215 -7.73 -0.97 3.00
N ALA A 216 -7.66 -1.93 2.09
CA ALA A 216 -7.46 -1.70 0.67
C ALA A 216 -8.68 -2.21 -0.10
N ASP A 217 -9.25 -1.35 -0.93
CA ASP A 217 -10.45 -1.71 -1.70
C ASP A 217 -10.18 -1.59 -3.19
N VAL A 218 -10.73 -2.53 -3.96
CA VAL A 218 -10.68 -2.56 -5.41
C VAL A 218 -12.10 -2.59 -5.96
N PHE A 219 -12.46 -1.60 -6.77
CA PHE A 219 -13.73 -1.59 -7.49
C PHE A 219 -13.56 -2.29 -8.82
N VAL A 220 -14.38 -3.31 -9.03
CA VAL A 220 -14.39 -4.11 -10.25
C VAL A 220 -15.67 -3.85 -11.03
N GLU A 221 -15.52 -3.57 -12.31
CA GLU A 221 -16.59 -3.37 -13.25
C GLU A 221 -16.28 -4.18 -14.51
N GLU A 222 -17.23 -4.97 -14.98
CA GLU A 222 -17.05 -5.85 -16.16
C GLU A 222 -15.74 -6.69 -16.11
N ASN A 223 -15.44 -7.27 -14.96
CA ASN A 223 -14.21 -8.04 -14.69
C ASN A 223 -12.89 -7.26 -14.84
N LYS A 224 -12.94 -5.92 -14.83
CA LYS A 224 -11.77 -5.04 -14.86
C LYS A 224 -11.68 -4.21 -13.58
N ILE A 225 -10.46 -3.92 -13.17
CA ILE A 225 -10.22 -2.98 -12.07
C ILE A 225 -10.48 -1.56 -12.61
N ALA A 226 -11.53 -0.91 -12.09
CA ALA A 226 -11.92 0.43 -12.46
C ALA A 226 -11.39 1.49 -11.48
N ARG A 227 -11.31 1.16 -10.17
CA ARG A 227 -10.80 2.09 -9.14
C ARG A 227 -10.11 1.30 -8.02
N THR A 228 -9.18 1.96 -7.34
CA THR A 228 -8.55 1.46 -6.11
C THR A 228 -8.54 2.56 -5.06
N ARG A 229 -8.63 2.19 -3.77
CA ARG A 229 -8.51 3.14 -2.66
C ARG A 229 -7.95 2.47 -1.41
N ILE A 230 -7.36 3.29 -0.56
CA ILE A 230 -6.95 2.91 0.79
C ILE A 230 -7.85 3.61 1.79
N ARG A 231 -8.29 2.88 2.82
CA ARG A 231 -9.05 3.45 3.93
C ARG A 231 -8.29 3.32 5.24
N GLY A 232 -8.48 4.30 6.08
CA GLY A 232 -7.94 4.32 7.43
C GLY A 232 -8.51 5.47 8.23
N ASN A 233 -8.13 5.52 9.50
CA ASN A 233 -8.47 6.60 10.42
C ASN A 233 -7.24 7.04 11.21
N ALA A 234 -7.33 8.22 11.82
CA ALA A 234 -6.28 8.74 12.68
C ALA A 234 -6.89 9.34 13.95
N LYS A 235 -6.16 9.23 15.05
CA LYS A 235 -6.50 9.91 16.30
C LYS A 235 -5.65 11.18 16.41
N MET A 236 -6.26 12.26 16.84
CA MET A 236 -5.52 13.44 17.31
C MET A 236 -5.20 13.24 18.78
N LEU A 237 -3.93 13.44 19.13
CA LEU A 237 -3.43 13.41 20.50
C LEU A 237 -3.65 14.76 21.16
#